data_386463130d19df1251e58a3f3e12e9d0
#
_entry.id   386463130d19df1251e58a3f3e12e9d0
#
_cell.length_a   1.000
_cell.length_b   1.000
_cell.length_c   1.000
_cell.angle_alpha   90.00
_cell.angle_beta   90.00
_cell.angle_gamma   90.00
#
_symmetry.space_group_name_H-M   'P 1'
#
loop_
_entity.id
_entity.type
_entity.pdbx_description
1 polymer ?
#
loop_
_entity_poly.entity_id
_entity_poly.type
_entity_poly.pdbx_seq_one_letter_code
_entity_poly.pdbx_strand_id
1 'polypeptide(L)'
;RDVAPSRGLGDVYKRQLIRREDFTLAEGGTDYVLNTSEPGDYVIRLIDDRGNIMDKVSYNVAGAGNSAWTADKKAVLSVRLDRSEYNSGDTINMRITAPYAGYGLITIERDKVYAAKWFKTDKSSVDESIVLPEDVEGNAYVNVAWIRDIASPEIYMPPLSYAVEPFGINKSKRRVGIALGVPEIVKPGDELVVSYRTTEPARLILWGANVGILQVAKYQTPDPLEYFLRKKALRVTTSQIMDLIMPDMNLVRSLKAPGGDDAYAEELLAANLNPFARKQDKPVAFWSGILNADGELRTYRYKVPETFSGEIKVMAVAVTAGRFGSAQNRALVRGDFALTPSGPFNVSPGDVFDVSLSVANLVENSGKAYPVKVSLQTTPGLEIQGSDETVLTLDEQEEAPVTFKVKALDELGAQTLTFTLSLIHI
;
A
#
# COMPACT_ATOMS: atom_id res chain seq x y z
N ARG A 1 -0.85 -15.51 45.19
CA ARG A 1 -1.28 -14.65 46.29
C ARG A 1 -0.86 -13.25 45.96
N ASP A 2 -1.79 -12.39 45.54
CA ASP A 2 -1.69 -10.96 45.82
C ASP A 2 -3.08 -10.43 45.90
N VAL A 3 -3.43 -10.08 47.13
CA VAL A 3 -4.69 -9.44 47.52
C VAL A 3 -4.38 -7.96 47.67
N ALA A 4 -4.92 -7.14 46.80
CA ALA A 4 -4.99 -5.70 47.04
C ALA A 4 -6.38 -5.37 47.57
N PRO A 5 -6.53 -4.64 48.67
CA PRO A 5 -7.82 -4.28 49.22
C PRO A 5 -8.37 -3.07 48.44
N SER A 6 -9.44 -3.27 47.68
CA SER A 6 -10.27 -2.17 47.20
C SER A 6 -11.59 -2.17 47.93
N ARG A 7 -11.92 -1.07 48.63
CA ARG A 7 -13.24 -0.75 49.13
C ARG A 7 -14.14 -0.39 47.94
N GLY A 8 -15.13 -1.21 47.68
CA GLY A 8 -16.19 -0.98 46.72
C GLY A 8 -16.91 -2.30 46.47
N LEU A 9 -18.22 -2.33 46.67
CA LEU A 9 -19.09 -3.44 46.32
C LEU A 9 -18.92 -3.79 44.82
N GLY A 10 -18.08 -4.78 44.54
CA GLY A 10 -17.88 -5.33 43.22
C GLY A 10 -17.59 -6.80 43.36
N ASP A 11 -18.35 -7.63 42.67
CA ASP A 11 -18.21 -9.07 42.62
C ASP A 11 -16.77 -9.48 42.37
N VAL A 12 -16.19 -10.22 43.32
CA VAL A 12 -14.88 -10.82 43.20
C VAL A 12 -14.99 -11.99 42.20
N TYR A 13 -14.65 -11.76 40.94
CA TYR A 13 -14.53 -12.83 39.96
C TYR A 13 -13.45 -13.81 40.40
N LYS A 14 -13.85 -14.94 41.00
CA LYS A 14 -12.94 -16.08 41.24
C LYS A 14 -12.64 -16.75 39.92
N ARG A 15 -11.49 -16.44 39.33
CA ARG A 15 -10.95 -17.20 38.22
C ARG A 15 -10.51 -18.56 38.71
N GLN A 16 -11.10 -19.61 38.16
CA GLN A 16 -10.76 -21.00 38.48
C GLN A 16 -9.89 -21.57 37.35
N LEU A 17 -8.81 -22.26 37.72
CA LEU A 17 -8.05 -23.06 36.75
C LEU A 17 -8.85 -24.32 36.40
N ILE A 18 -9.26 -24.44 35.14
CA ILE A 18 -10.09 -25.55 34.66
C ILE A 18 -9.20 -26.68 34.12
N ARG A 19 -8.16 -26.33 33.38
CA ARG A 19 -7.26 -27.27 32.71
C ARG A 19 -5.85 -26.69 32.60
N ARG A 20 -4.86 -27.55 32.75
CA ARG A 20 -3.47 -27.28 32.43
C ARG A 20 -2.92 -28.49 31.67
N GLU A 21 -2.25 -28.24 30.56
CA GLU A 21 -1.63 -29.28 29.75
C GLU A 21 -0.35 -28.76 29.15
N ASP A 22 0.60 -29.70 28.89
CA ASP A 22 1.82 -29.40 28.20
C ASP A 22 1.54 -29.32 26.69
N PHE A 23 2.13 -28.33 26.04
CA PHE A 23 1.84 -27.99 24.65
C PHE A 23 3.16 -27.70 23.91
N THR A 24 3.37 -28.35 22.77
CA THR A 24 4.58 -28.15 21.93
C THR A 24 4.24 -27.28 20.73
N LEU A 25 4.96 -26.20 20.56
CA LEU A 25 4.87 -25.32 19.38
C LEU A 25 5.74 -25.84 18.25
N ALA A 26 5.15 -26.06 17.08
CA ALA A 26 5.88 -26.37 15.85
C ALA A 26 6.31 -25.09 15.13
N GLU A 27 7.39 -25.12 14.32
CA GLU A 27 7.90 -23.98 13.56
C GLU A 27 6.88 -23.38 12.59
N GLY A 28 5.89 -24.15 12.14
CA GLY A 28 4.81 -23.70 11.24
C GLY A 28 3.52 -23.24 11.94
N GLY A 29 3.52 -23.18 13.28
CA GLY A 29 2.31 -22.98 14.08
C GLY A 29 1.68 -24.30 14.51
N THR A 30 0.84 -24.26 15.54
CA THR A 30 0.11 -25.43 16.07
C THR A 30 -1.30 -25.01 16.38
N ASP A 31 -2.28 -25.74 15.83
CA ASP A 31 -3.70 -25.51 16.11
C ASP A 31 -4.08 -26.09 17.46
N TYR A 32 -4.81 -25.30 18.25
CA TYR A 32 -5.37 -25.74 19.53
C TYR A 32 -6.88 -25.71 19.47
N VAL A 33 -7.51 -26.87 19.76
CA VAL A 33 -8.96 -27.00 19.76
C VAL A 33 -9.52 -26.53 21.09
N LEU A 34 -10.36 -25.47 21.02
CA LEU A 34 -10.99 -24.91 22.19
C LEU A 34 -12.09 -25.83 22.76
N ASN A 35 -12.15 -25.96 24.07
CA ASN A 35 -13.27 -26.63 24.70
C ASN A 35 -14.50 -25.71 24.71
N THR A 36 -15.58 -26.13 24.08
CA THR A 36 -16.86 -25.41 23.97
C THR A 36 -18.04 -26.18 24.57
N SER A 37 -17.77 -27.19 25.41
CA SER A 37 -18.82 -28.04 26.00
C SER A 37 -19.62 -27.34 27.06
N GLU A 38 -19.04 -26.41 27.81
CA GLU A 38 -19.70 -25.69 28.88
C GLU A 38 -19.77 -24.18 28.60
N PRO A 39 -20.92 -23.54 28.83
CA PRO A 39 -21.03 -22.09 28.68
C PRO A 39 -20.18 -21.37 29.72
N GLY A 40 -19.45 -20.31 29.28
CA GLY A 40 -18.62 -19.51 30.18
C GLY A 40 -17.67 -18.58 29.49
N ASP A 41 -17.00 -17.73 30.30
CA ASP A 41 -15.91 -16.86 29.84
C ASP A 41 -14.58 -17.53 30.16
N TYR A 42 -13.81 -17.82 29.18
CA TYR A 42 -12.56 -18.56 29.28
C TYR A 42 -11.36 -17.71 28.89
N VAL A 43 -10.23 -18.01 29.50
CA VAL A 43 -8.94 -17.40 29.15
C VAL A 43 -7.89 -18.51 29.02
N ILE A 44 -7.32 -18.65 27.84
CA ILE A 44 -6.15 -19.46 27.61
C ILE A 44 -4.91 -18.60 27.82
N ARG A 45 -3.92 -19.16 28.51
CA ARG A 45 -2.61 -18.54 28.69
C ARG A 45 -1.54 -19.52 28.23
N LEU A 46 -0.71 -19.11 27.32
CA LEU A 46 0.52 -19.82 26.98
C LEU A 46 1.61 -19.39 27.97
N ILE A 47 2.19 -20.34 28.66
CA ILE A 47 3.15 -20.08 29.73
C ILE A 47 4.43 -20.85 29.41
N ASP A 48 5.60 -20.20 29.48
CA ASP A 48 6.90 -20.85 29.29
C ASP A 48 7.30 -21.73 30.51
N ASP A 49 8.37 -22.48 30.36
CA ASP A 49 8.93 -23.35 31.41
C ASP A 49 9.36 -22.60 32.68
N ARG A 50 9.52 -21.28 32.59
CA ARG A 50 9.88 -20.40 33.71
C ARG A 50 8.67 -19.76 34.38
N GLY A 51 7.47 -19.99 33.87
CA GLY A 51 6.22 -19.49 34.40
C GLY A 51 5.82 -18.10 33.87
N ASN A 52 6.48 -17.57 32.83
CA ASN A 52 6.11 -16.32 32.20
C ASN A 52 4.94 -16.52 31.21
N ILE A 53 4.01 -15.60 31.18
CA ILE A 53 2.91 -15.61 30.22
C ILE A 53 3.43 -15.09 28.89
N MET A 54 3.54 -16.01 27.90
CA MET A 54 3.96 -15.70 26.54
C MET A 54 2.84 -15.08 25.73
N ASP A 55 1.61 -15.60 25.88
CA ASP A 55 0.42 -15.10 25.19
C ASP A 55 -0.85 -15.37 25.99
N LYS A 56 -1.92 -14.66 25.64
CA LYS A 56 -3.22 -14.75 26.31
C LYS A 56 -4.35 -14.51 25.33
N VAL A 57 -5.21 -15.53 25.18
CA VAL A 57 -6.44 -15.45 24.37
C VAL A 57 -7.66 -15.59 25.25
N SER A 58 -8.63 -14.71 25.09
CA SER A 58 -9.93 -14.80 25.78
C SER A 58 -11.00 -15.24 24.79
N TYR A 59 -11.85 -16.19 25.17
CA TYR A 59 -12.99 -16.63 24.40
C TYR A 59 -14.21 -16.84 25.27
N ASN A 60 -15.38 -16.79 24.65
CA ASN A 60 -16.67 -16.98 25.34
C ASN A 60 -17.40 -18.16 24.69
N VAL A 61 -17.98 -19.02 25.51
CA VAL A 61 -18.88 -20.09 25.10
C VAL A 61 -20.32 -19.72 25.51
N ALA A 62 -21.15 -19.48 24.51
CA ALA A 62 -22.57 -19.15 24.72
C ALA A 62 -23.38 -20.39 25.06
N GLY A 63 -24.34 -20.28 26.03
CA GLY A 63 -25.24 -21.37 26.38
C GLY A 63 -26.16 -21.01 27.53
N ALA A 64 -27.09 -21.94 27.85
CA ALA A 64 -28.01 -21.77 28.98
C ALA A 64 -27.23 -21.72 30.30
N GLY A 65 -27.33 -20.60 31.03
CA GLY A 65 -26.63 -20.37 32.31
C GLY A 65 -25.46 -19.38 32.23
N ASN A 66 -24.93 -19.05 31.07
CA ASN A 66 -23.99 -17.96 30.91
C ASN A 66 -24.72 -16.65 30.57
N SER A 67 -25.78 -16.37 31.26
CA SER A 67 -26.47 -15.08 31.30
C SER A 67 -25.85 -14.13 32.33
N ALA A 68 -24.78 -14.51 32.99
CA ALA A 68 -23.91 -13.61 33.74
C ALA A 68 -23.07 -12.76 32.82
N TRP A 69 -23.69 -12.11 31.88
CA TRP A 69 -23.22 -10.85 31.34
C TRP A 69 -23.22 -9.87 32.50
N THR A 70 -22.09 -9.71 33.07
CA THR A 70 -21.82 -8.68 34.06
C THR A 70 -22.44 -7.37 33.61
N ALA A 71 -23.25 -6.79 34.47
CA ALA A 71 -23.97 -5.52 34.31
C ALA A 71 -23.08 -4.33 33.81
N ASP A 72 -21.80 -4.54 33.66
CA ASP A 72 -20.80 -3.53 33.28
C ASP A 72 -20.38 -3.56 31.79
N LYS A 73 -20.79 -4.55 31.02
CA LYS A 73 -20.51 -4.58 29.56
C LYS A 73 -21.79 -4.35 28.78
N LYS A 74 -22.11 -3.05 28.63
CA LYS A 74 -22.91 -2.44 27.55
C LYS A 74 -23.94 -3.41 26.93
N ALA A 75 -25.19 -3.09 26.99
CA ALA A 75 -26.30 -3.65 26.21
C ALA A 75 -26.03 -3.41 24.68
N VAL A 76 -24.95 -3.94 24.15
CA VAL A 76 -24.51 -3.74 22.77
C VAL A 76 -24.72 -5.03 22.02
N LEU A 77 -25.53 -4.95 20.97
CA LEU A 77 -25.62 -6.00 19.97
C LEU A 77 -24.22 -6.24 19.37
N SER A 78 -23.80 -7.50 19.27
CA SER A 78 -22.55 -7.92 18.65
C SER A 78 -22.82 -8.80 17.46
N VAL A 79 -22.17 -8.50 16.35
CA VAL A 79 -22.21 -9.30 15.12
C VAL A 79 -20.81 -9.73 14.77
N ARG A 80 -20.63 -11.00 14.42
CA ARG A 80 -19.34 -11.54 13.94
C ARG A 80 -19.59 -12.32 12.66
N LEU A 81 -18.93 -11.92 11.59
CA LEU A 81 -18.96 -12.62 10.33
C LEU A 81 -17.96 -13.79 10.33
N ASP A 82 -18.24 -14.83 9.55
CA ASP A 82 -17.35 -15.98 9.39
C ASP A 82 -16.07 -15.62 8.60
N ARG A 83 -16.13 -14.59 7.75
CA ARG A 83 -15.00 -14.08 6.93
C ARG A 83 -15.03 -12.56 6.87
N SER A 84 -13.89 -11.97 6.53
CA SER A 84 -13.76 -10.53 6.27
C SER A 84 -13.92 -10.16 4.79
N GLU A 85 -13.89 -11.14 3.88
CA GLU A 85 -14.01 -10.96 2.44
C GLU A 85 -14.86 -12.08 1.83
N TYR A 86 -15.72 -11.74 0.88
CA TYR A 86 -16.65 -12.65 0.19
C TYR A 86 -16.62 -12.43 -1.32
N ASN A 87 -17.01 -13.44 -2.10
CA ASN A 87 -17.32 -13.27 -3.50
C ASN A 87 -18.77 -12.82 -3.67
N SER A 88 -19.07 -12.04 -4.71
CA SER A 88 -20.45 -11.73 -5.08
C SER A 88 -21.23 -13.03 -5.30
N GLY A 89 -22.39 -13.14 -4.67
CA GLY A 89 -23.23 -14.34 -4.66
C GLY A 89 -22.96 -15.31 -3.49
N ASP A 90 -21.89 -15.10 -2.68
CA ASP A 90 -21.62 -15.95 -1.52
C ASP A 90 -22.69 -15.77 -0.44
N THR A 91 -22.84 -16.79 0.41
CA THR A 91 -23.61 -16.70 1.65
C THR A 91 -22.71 -16.18 2.76
N ILE A 92 -23.11 -15.09 3.40
CA ILE A 92 -22.49 -14.52 4.57
C ILE A 92 -23.09 -15.18 5.81
N ASN A 93 -22.31 -15.97 6.54
CA ASN A 93 -22.71 -16.54 7.81
C ASN A 93 -22.25 -15.62 8.94
N MET A 94 -23.10 -15.48 9.95
CA MET A 94 -22.81 -14.59 11.06
C MET A 94 -23.35 -15.13 12.37
N ARG A 95 -22.61 -14.85 13.43
CA ARG A 95 -23.10 -15.02 14.80
C ARG A 95 -23.53 -13.69 15.35
N ILE A 96 -24.77 -13.62 15.80
CA ILE A 96 -25.38 -12.43 16.39
C ILE A 96 -25.62 -12.72 17.88
N THR A 97 -25.11 -11.84 18.73
CA THR A 97 -25.33 -11.92 20.18
C THR A 97 -26.01 -10.64 20.63
N ALA A 98 -27.22 -10.78 21.16
CA ALA A 98 -28.08 -9.69 21.63
C ALA A 98 -28.24 -9.75 23.14
N PRO A 99 -28.57 -8.63 23.79
CA PRO A 99 -28.79 -8.59 25.24
C PRO A 99 -30.10 -9.27 25.67
N TYR A 100 -31.01 -9.56 24.74
CA TYR A 100 -32.34 -10.14 24.99
C TYR A 100 -32.85 -10.93 23.78
N ALA A 101 -33.87 -11.75 24.00
CA ALA A 101 -34.64 -12.43 22.95
C ALA A 101 -35.49 -11.42 22.15
N GLY A 102 -35.72 -11.69 20.86
CA GLY A 102 -36.49 -10.78 20.04
C GLY A 102 -36.50 -11.05 18.57
N TYR A 103 -36.69 -9.99 17.81
CA TYR A 103 -36.76 -9.99 16.34
C TYR A 103 -35.55 -9.27 15.80
N GLY A 104 -34.93 -9.82 14.75
CA GLY A 104 -33.82 -9.19 14.07
C GLY A 104 -34.12 -8.93 12.61
N LEU A 105 -33.60 -7.82 12.09
CA LEU A 105 -33.49 -7.49 10.68
C LEU A 105 -32.03 -7.43 10.32
N ILE A 106 -31.59 -8.32 9.44
CA ILE A 106 -30.27 -8.28 8.82
C ILE A 106 -30.40 -7.58 7.49
N THR A 107 -29.52 -6.61 7.22
CA THR A 107 -29.44 -5.95 5.91
C THR A 107 -27.99 -5.93 5.42
N ILE A 108 -27.83 -5.98 4.11
CA ILE A 108 -26.57 -5.67 3.43
C ILE A 108 -26.72 -4.27 2.86
N GLU A 109 -25.85 -3.35 3.28
CA GLU A 109 -25.97 -1.92 3.02
C GLU A 109 -24.65 -1.28 2.60
N ARG A 110 -24.73 -0.19 1.85
CA ARG A 110 -23.65 0.76 1.61
C ARG A 110 -24.19 2.14 1.24
N ASP A 111 -24.64 2.32 0.00
CA ASP A 111 -25.31 3.51 -0.54
C ASP A 111 -26.83 3.32 -0.63
N LYS A 112 -27.26 2.08 -0.58
CA LYS A 112 -28.65 1.60 -0.49
C LYS A 112 -28.67 0.29 0.29
N VAL A 113 -29.84 -0.19 0.60
CA VAL A 113 -30.08 -1.57 1.06
C VAL A 113 -30.09 -2.49 -0.16
N TYR A 114 -29.18 -3.46 -0.19
CA TYR A 114 -29.03 -4.43 -1.28
C TYR A 114 -29.83 -5.71 -1.00
N ALA A 115 -29.85 -6.17 0.26
CA ALA A 115 -30.59 -7.34 0.70
C ALA A 115 -31.09 -7.14 2.11
N ALA A 116 -32.20 -7.81 2.46
CA ALA A 116 -32.77 -7.79 3.80
C ALA A 116 -33.35 -9.16 4.16
N LYS A 117 -33.21 -9.55 5.42
CA LYS A 117 -33.76 -10.78 5.99
C LYS A 117 -34.25 -10.58 7.40
N TRP A 118 -35.51 -10.92 7.69
CA TRP A 118 -36.06 -10.95 9.03
C TRP A 118 -35.87 -12.32 9.68
N PHE A 119 -35.68 -12.34 10.99
CA PHE A 119 -35.67 -13.54 11.79
C PHE A 119 -36.22 -13.28 13.19
N LYS A 120 -36.60 -14.33 13.89
CA LYS A 120 -37.02 -14.30 15.30
C LYS A 120 -36.23 -15.34 16.08
N THR A 121 -35.84 -15.01 17.30
CA THR A 121 -35.20 -15.96 18.22
C THR A 121 -35.61 -15.72 19.66
N ASP A 122 -35.75 -16.83 20.38
CA ASP A 122 -35.98 -16.84 21.83
C ASP A 122 -34.67 -16.90 22.61
N LYS A 123 -33.51 -16.86 21.92
CA LYS A 123 -32.17 -16.92 22.51
C LYS A 123 -31.48 -15.58 22.38
N SER A 124 -30.54 -15.31 23.28
CA SER A 124 -29.65 -14.15 23.20
C SER A 124 -28.53 -14.29 22.16
N SER A 125 -28.29 -15.48 21.60
CA SER A 125 -27.32 -15.71 20.54
C SER A 125 -27.91 -16.61 19.47
N VAL A 126 -27.68 -16.27 18.21
CA VAL A 126 -28.19 -16.99 17.05
C VAL A 126 -27.16 -16.95 15.91
N ASP A 127 -27.08 -18.05 15.17
CA ASP A 127 -26.35 -18.12 13.92
C ASP A 127 -27.32 -17.91 12.77
N GLU A 128 -27.07 -16.90 11.96
CA GLU A 128 -27.89 -16.48 10.83
C GLU A 128 -27.05 -16.34 9.57
N SER A 129 -27.72 -16.29 8.44
CA SER A 129 -27.06 -16.10 7.15
C SER A 129 -27.87 -15.22 6.21
N ILE A 130 -27.18 -14.53 5.31
CA ILE A 130 -27.77 -13.73 4.24
C ILE A 130 -26.96 -13.91 2.97
N VAL A 131 -27.60 -13.92 1.79
CA VAL A 131 -26.93 -14.04 0.50
C VAL A 131 -26.48 -12.66 0.03
N LEU A 132 -25.21 -12.53 -0.31
CA LEU A 132 -24.66 -11.32 -0.94
C LEU A 132 -25.11 -11.23 -2.40
N PRO A 133 -25.87 -10.18 -2.81
CA PRO A 133 -26.25 -10.01 -4.20
C PRO A 133 -25.05 -9.89 -5.15
N GLU A 134 -25.22 -10.35 -6.39
CA GLU A 134 -24.14 -10.37 -7.39
C GLU A 134 -23.71 -8.98 -7.89
N ASP A 135 -24.58 -7.98 -7.77
CA ASP A 135 -24.35 -6.61 -8.22
C ASP A 135 -23.59 -5.74 -7.21
N VAL A 136 -23.23 -6.29 -6.05
CA VAL A 136 -22.48 -5.56 -5.02
C VAL A 136 -20.98 -5.75 -5.21
N GLU A 137 -20.23 -4.65 -5.29
CA GLU A 137 -18.79 -4.65 -5.53
C GLU A 137 -18.02 -3.72 -4.57
N GLY A 138 -16.76 -4.02 -4.36
CA GLY A 138 -15.83 -3.22 -3.52
C GLY A 138 -15.93 -3.56 -2.06
N ASN A 139 -16.86 -2.99 -1.34
CA ASN A 139 -17.18 -3.31 0.07
C ASN A 139 -18.66 -3.07 0.36
N ALA A 140 -19.13 -3.67 1.41
CA ALA A 140 -20.45 -3.41 1.98
C ALA A 140 -20.42 -3.61 3.51
N TYR A 141 -21.57 -3.45 4.13
CA TYR A 141 -21.76 -3.56 5.57
C TYR A 141 -22.94 -4.48 5.83
N VAL A 142 -22.77 -5.41 6.77
CA VAL A 142 -23.89 -6.09 7.40
C VAL A 142 -24.37 -5.20 8.53
N ASN A 143 -25.62 -4.77 8.47
CA ASN A 143 -26.27 -4.09 9.57
C ASN A 143 -27.31 -5.02 10.16
N VAL A 144 -27.33 -5.15 11.48
CA VAL A 144 -28.33 -5.91 12.23
C VAL A 144 -29.05 -4.96 13.15
N ALA A 145 -30.33 -4.81 12.94
CA ALA A 145 -31.24 -4.14 13.87
C ALA A 145 -32.00 -5.20 14.66
N TRP A 146 -31.99 -5.08 15.99
CA TRP A 146 -32.60 -6.06 16.90
C TRP A 146 -33.62 -5.41 17.77
N ILE A 147 -34.86 -5.92 17.70
CA ILE A 147 -36.02 -5.42 18.45
C ILE A 147 -36.34 -6.42 19.56
N ARG A 148 -36.43 -5.95 20.80
CA ARG A 148 -36.78 -6.77 21.95
C ARG A 148 -38.21 -7.32 21.83
N ASP A 149 -38.39 -8.60 22.18
CA ASP A 149 -39.73 -9.18 22.29
C ASP A 149 -40.51 -8.50 23.42
N ILE A 150 -41.80 -8.26 23.21
CA ILE A 150 -42.70 -7.63 24.19
C ILE A 150 -42.77 -8.47 25.45
N ALA A 151 -42.69 -9.79 25.35
CA ALA A 151 -42.70 -10.72 26.49
C ALA A 151 -41.35 -10.84 27.22
N SER A 152 -40.29 -10.15 26.74
CA SER A 152 -38.97 -10.20 27.37
C SER A 152 -38.99 -9.56 28.77
N PRO A 153 -38.40 -10.21 29.79
CA PRO A 153 -38.29 -9.64 31.13
C PRO A 153 -37.31 -8.44 31.23
N GLU A 154 -36.48 -8.22 30.21
CA GLU A 154 -35.43 -7.20 30.18
C GLU A 154 -35.96 -5.80 29.82
N ILE A 155 -36.99 -5.37 30.55
CA ILE A 155 -37.73 -4.12 30.29
C ILE A 155 -36.91 -2.85 30.49
N TYR A 156 -35.79 -2.92 31.23
CA TYR A 156 -34.91 -1.78 31.51
C TYR A 156 -33.87 -1.52 30.41
N MET A 157 -33.74 -2.42 29.44
CA MET A 157 -32.84 -2.25 28.33
C MET A 157 -33.52 -1.53 27.16
N PRO A 158 -32.78 -0.79 26.34
CA PRO A 158 -33.34 -0.17 25.15
C PRO A 158 -34.06 -1.20 24.27
N PRO A 159 -35.27 -0.90 23.76
CA PRO A 159 -36.04 -1.85 22.96
C PRO A 159 -35.44 -2.17 21.60
N LEU A 160 -34.54 -1.34 21.13
CA LEU A 160 -33.83 -1.49 19.86
C LEU A 160 -32.32 -1.43 20.09
N SER A 161 -31.61 -2.40 19.54
CA SER A 161 -30.16 -2.43 19.45
C SER A 161 -29.74 -2.62 18.01
N TYR A 162 -28.60 -2.08 17.64
CA TYR A 162 -28.05 -2.28 16.28
C TYR A 162 -26.55 -2.47 16.31
N ALA A 163 -26.04 -3.18 15.32
CA ALA A 163 -24.62 -3.36 15.09
C ALA A 163 -24.33 -3.37 13.58
N VAL A 164 -23.17 -2.84 13.22
CA VAL A 164 -22.71 -2.75 11.83
C VAL A 164 -21.34 -3.38 11.73
N GLU A 165 -21.17 -4.33 10.80
CA GLU A 165 -19.92 -5.02 10.56
C GLU A 165 -19.50 -4.84 9.10
N PRO A 166 -18.32 -4.25 8.82
CA PRO A 166 -17.83 -4.06 7.46
C PRO A 166 -17.24 -5.35 6.89
N PHE A 167 -17.38 -5.55 5.58
CA PHE A 167 -16.72 -6.62 4.85
C PHE A 167 -16.27 -6.18 3.46
N GLY A 168 -15.26 -6.87 2.93
CA GLY A 168 -14.74 -6.71 1.58
C GLY A 168 -15.42 -7.63 0.58
N ILE A 169 -15.40 -7.24 -0.69
CA ILE A 169 -15.86 -8.07 -1.79
C ILE A 169 -14.68 -8.30 -2.74
N ASN A 170 -14.43 -9.57 -3.07
CA ASN A 170 -13.31 -9.99 -3.90
C ASN A 170 -13.36 -9.32 -5.27
N LYS A 171 -12.25 -8.69 -5.64
CA LYS A 171 -12.12 -7.90 -6.86
C LYS A 171 -11.56 -8.70 -8.04
N SER A 172 -11.28 -10.00 -7.88
CA SER A 172 -10.60 -10.82 -8.90
C SER A 172 -11.38 -10.89 -10.23
N LYS A 173 -12.72 -10.93 -10.16
CA LYS A 173 -13.60 -10.90 -11.36
C LYS A 173 -13.46 -9.62 -12.19
N ARG A 174 -12.96 -8.53 -11.62
CA ARG A 174 -12.73 -7.23 -12.25
C ARG A 174 -11.26 -6.97 -12.61
N ARG A 175 -10.40 -7.97 -12.46
CA ARG A 175 -8.96 -7.85 -12.75
C ARG A 175 -8.63 -8.40 -14.14
N VAL A 176 -7.87 -7.61 -14.90
CA VAL A 176 -7.17 -8.03 -16.12
C VAL A 176 -5.71 -8.27 -15.76
N GLY A 177 -5.19 -9.44 -16.09
CA GLY A 177 -3.77 -9.74 -15.94
C GLY A 177 -2.95 -9.04 -17.01
N ILE A 178 -1.81 -8.46 -16.62
CA ILE A 178 -0.81 -7.88 -17.51
C ILE A 178 0.52 -8.56 -17.22
N ALA A 179 1.05 -9.30 -18.17
CA ALA A 179 2.44 -9.74 -18.17
C ALA A 179 3.29 -8.63 -18.80
N LEU A 180 4.14 -7.99 -18.00
CA LEU A 180 5.00 -6.89 -18.42
C LEU A 180 6.45 -7.31 -18.24
N GLY A 181 7.20 -7.44 -19.34
CA GLY A 181 8.60 -7.82 -19.35
C GLY A 181 9.46 -6.65 -19.86
N VAL A 182 10.60 -6.45 -19.20
CA VAL A 182 11.66 -5.54 -19.63
C VAL A 182 13.01 -6.24 -19.43
N PRO A 183 14.03 -5.92 -20.21
CA PRO A 183 15.38 -6.41 -19.95
C PRO A 183 15.89 -5.87 -18.61
N GLU A 184 16.68 -6.67 -17.91
CA GLU A 184 17.23 -6.29 -16.61
C GLU A 184 18.21 -5.11 -16.76
N ILE A 185 19.07 -5.16 -17.81
CA ILE A 185 20.06 -4.12 -18.12
C ILE A 185 19.87 -3.67 -19.57
N VAL A 186 19.97 -2.37 -19.79
CA VAL A 186 19.99 -1.71 -21.11
C VAL A 186 21.15 -0.72 -21.15
N LYS A 187 21.85 -0.60 -22.26
CA LYS A 187 22.90 0.41 -22.41
C LYS A 187 22.30 1.78 -22.78
N PRO A 188 22.90 2.88 -22.33
CA PRO A 188 22.58 4.21 -22.85
C PRO A 188 22.69 4.23 -24.38
N GLY A 189 21.72 4.87 -25.06
CA GLY A 189 21.65 4.89 -26.51
C GLY A 189 20.97 3.69 -27.17
N ASP A 190 20.80 2.57 -26.46
CA ASP A 190 20.10 1.39 -26.96
C ASP A 190 18.57 1.50 -26.83
N GLU A 191 17.87 0.56 -27.44
CA GLU A 191 16.42 0.45 -27.33
C GLU A 191 16.00 -0.36 -26.09
N LEU A 192 15.24 0.25 -25.20
CA LEU A 192 14.47 -0.46 -24.17
C LEU A 192 13.29 -1.16 -24.84
N VAL A 193 13.36 -2.48 -24.95
CA VAL A 193 12.28 -3.31 -25.51
C VAL A 193 11.36 -3.75 -24.39
N VAL A 194 10.15 -3.20 -24.35
CA VAL A 194 9.13 -3.54 -23.39
C VAL A 194 8.19 -4.58 -24.00
N SER A 195 8.17 -5.79 -23.47
CA SER A 195 7.23 -6.82 -23.87
C SER A 195 5.97 -6.78 -23.00
N TYR A 196 4.81 -6.96 -23.59
CA TYR A 196 3.56 -6.97 -22.86
C TYR A 196 2.55 -7.96 -23.45
N ARG A 197 1.74 -8.54 -22.57
CA ARG A 197 0.61 -9.40 -22.91
C ARG A 197 -0.48 -9.23 -21.87
N THR A 198 -1.74 -9.20 -22.30
CA THR A 198 -2.90 -9.18 -21.44
C THR A 198 -3.61 -10.54 -21.44
N THR A 199 -4.34 -10.87 -20.38
CA THR A 199 -5.10 -12.12 -20.30
C THR A 199 -6.30 -12.18 -21.22
N GLU A 200 -6.75 -11.03 -21.72
CA GLU A 200 -7.87 -10.87 -22.65
C GLU A 200 -7.66 -9.60 -23.49
N PRO A 201 -8.37 -9.43 -24.61
CA PRO A 201 -8.29 -8.19 -25.39
C PRO A 201 -8.60 -6.95 -24.56
N ALA A 202 -7.68 -5.97 -24.58
CA ALA A 202 -7.75 -4.78 -23.75
C ALA A 202 -7.15 -3.56 -24.44
N ARG A 203 -7.53 -2.36 -24.00
CA ARG A 203 -6.78 -1.15 -24.26
C ARG A 203 -5.72 -0.99 -23.18
N LEU A 204 -4.49 -0.76 -23.60
CA LEU A 204 -3.34 -0.69 -22.72
C LEU A 204 -2.57 0.61 -22.96
N ILE A 205 -2.05 1.17 -21.88
CA ILE A 205 -1.14 2.31 -21.90
C ILE A 205 0.14 1.87 -21.21
N LEU A 206 1.29 2.17 -21.85
CA LEU A 206 2.62 1.99 -21.28
C LEU A 206 3.28 3.35 -21.07
N TRP A 207 3.93 3.51 -19.96
CA TRP A 207 4.80 4.65 -19.72
C TRP A 207 5.96 4.25 -18.82
N GLY A 208 7.02 5.01 -18.92
CA GLY A 208 8.20 4.81 -18.07
C GLY A 208 8.79 6.13 -17.66
N ALA A 209 9.40 6.17 -16.49
CA ALA A 209 10.13 7.32 -16.01
C ALA A 209 11.29 6.90 -15.10
N ASN A 210 12.26 7.80 -14.95
CA ASN A 210 13.38 7.67 -14.04
C ASN A 210 12.87 7.48 -12.59
N VAL A 211 13.35 6.43 -11.93
CA VAL A 211 12.96 6.09 -10.54
C VAL A 211 13.28 7.21 -9.56
N GLY A 212 14.41 7.91 -9.72
CA GLY A 212 14.79 9.02 -8.85
C GLY A 212 13.74 10.14 -8.83
N ILE A 213 13.16 10.49 -10.00
CA ILE A 213 12.10 11.50 -10.10
C ILE A 213 10.80 11.00 -9.49
N LEU A 214 10.45 9.72 -9.75
CA LEU A 214 9.25 9.13 -9.16
C LEU A 214 9.32 9.08 -7.62
N GLN A 215 10.52 8.86 -7.05
CA GLN A 215 10.74 8.89 -5.60
C GLN A 215 10.56 10.29 -5.02
N VAL A 216 11.16 11.31 -5.64
CA VAL A 216 11.01 12.71 -5.22
C VAL A 216 9.53 13.15 -5.29
N ALA A 217 8.82 12.73 -6.34
CA ALA A 217 7.41 13.01 -6.52
C ALA A 217 6.48 12.11 -5.67
N LYS A 218 7.02 11.15 -4.90
CA LYS A 218 6.26 10.11 -4.18
C LYS A 218 5.23 9.40 -5.07
N TYR A 219 5.55 9.27 -6.37
CA TYR A 219 4.64 8.74 -7.36
C TYR A 219 4.51 7.22 -7.24
N GLN A 220 3.28 6.75 -7.13
CA GLN A 220 2.94 5.33 -7.14
C GLN A 220 2.31 4.95 -8.48
N THR A 221 2.54 3.71 -8.91
CA THR A 221 1.88 3.18 -10.11
C THR A 221 0.37 3.18 -9.88
N PRO A 222 -0.43 3.84 -10.73
CA PRO A 222 -1.88 3.86 -10.59
C PRO A 222 -2.45 2.44 -10.67
N ASP A 223 -3.33 2.09 -9.74
CA ASP A 223 -4.18 0.91 -9.81
C ASP A 223 -5.64 1.35 -9.97
N PRO A 224 -6.19 1.33 -11.19
CA PRO A 224 -7.58 1.71 -11.44
C PRO A 224 -8.58 0.84 -10.69
N LEU A 225 -8.26 -0.45 -10.51
CA LEU A 225 -9.15 -1.37 -9.79
C LEU A 225 -9.31 -0.95 -8.33
N GLU A 226 -8.18 -0.64 -7.65
CA GLU A 226 -8.22 -0.13 -6.28
C GLU A 226 -8.88 1.25 -6.19
N TYR A 227 -8.68 2.11 -7.18
CA TYR A 227 -9.29 3.43 -7.22
C TYR A 227 -10.82 3.37 -7.34
N PHE A 228 -11.35 2.61 -8.31
CA PHE A 228 -12.80 2.54 -8.55
C PHE A 228 -13.53 1.70 -7.50
N LEU A 229 -12.88 0.64 -7.00
CA LEU A 229 -13.43 -0.25 -5.97
C LEU A 229 -12.85 0.02 -4.57
N ARG A 230 -12.41 1.26 -4.33
CA ARG A 230 -11.97 1.68 -2.99
C ARG A 230 -13.10 1.55 -1.96
N LYS A 231 -12.74 1.36 -0.71
CA LYS A 231 -13.72 1.32 0.39
C LYS A 231 -14.57 2.58 0.41
N LYS A 232 -15.89 2.39 0.37
CA LYS A 232 -16.87 3.47 0.47
C LYS A 232 -17.52 3.40 1.86
N ALA A 233 -17.75 4.57 2.46
CA ALA A 233 -18.45 4.68 3.74
C ALA A 233 -19.91 4.24 3.61
N LEU A 234 -20.48 3.76 4.73
CA LEU A 234 -21.89 3.51 4.85
C LEU A 234 -22.65 4.83 4.74
N ARG A 235 -23.60 4.91 3.80
CA ARG A 235 -24.44 6.09 3.57
C ARG A 235 -25.90 5.88 3.97
N VAL A 236 -26.29 4.64 4.26
CA VAL A 236 -27.61 4.35 4.79
C VAL A 236 -27.68 4.83 6.22
N THR A 237 -28.67 5.65 6.53
CA THR A 237 -28.92 6.17 7.88
C THR A 237 -30.04 5.36 8.50
N THR A 238 -29.78 4.71 9.63
CA THR A 238 -30.80 4.05 10.43
C THR A 238 -31.37 5.07 11.40
N SER A 239 -32.66 5.38 11.27
CA SER A 239 -33.38 6.30 12.15
C SER A 239 -34.36 5.55 13.02
N GLN A 240 -34.46 5.94 14.28
CA GLN A 240 -35.44 5.44 15.21
C GLN A 240 -36.48 6.53 15.49
N ILE A 241 -37.74 6.13 15.79
CA ILE A 241 -38.76 7.07 16.23
C ILE A 241 -38.31 7.80 17.52
N MET A 242 -37.55 7.12 18.39
CA MET A 242 -36.97 7.72 19.60
C MET A 242 -35.99 8.85 19.31
N ASP A 243 -35.21 8.75 18.24
CA ASP A 243 -34.25 9.82 17.80
C ASP A 243 -35.02 11.06 17.31
N LEU A 244 -36.22 10.87 16.79
CA LEU A 244 -37.13 11.98 16.37
C LEU A 244 -37.85 12.63 17.54
N ILE A 245 -38.12 11.87 18.60
CA ILE A 245 -38.80 12.38 19.81
C ILE A 245 -37.81 13.03 20.79
N MET A 246 -36.56 12.56 20.83
CA MET A 246 -35.51 13.03 21.73
C MET A 246 -34.21 13.34 20.96
N PRO A 247 -34.16 14.36 20.12
CA PRO A 247 -33.02 14.68 19.26
C PRO A 247 -31.73 15.05 20.03
N ASP A 248 -31.86 15.51 21.28
CA ASP A 248 -30.74 15.97 22.12
C ASP A 248 -29.78 14.82 22.54
N MET A 249 -30.28 13.57 22.57
CA MET A 249 -29.43 12.41 22.89
C MET A 249 -28.38 12.11 21.78
N ASN A 250 -28.63 12.51 20.54
CA ASN A 250 -27.68 12.36 19.44
C ASN A 250 -26.56 13.43 19.47
N LEU A 251 -26.85 14.61 19.99
CA LEU A 251 -25.88 15.70 20.13
C LEU A 251 -24.72 15.31 21.05
N VAL A 252 -25.00 14.58 22.13
CA VAL A 252 -24.00 14.10 23.11
C VAL A 252 -23.06 13.04 22.49
N ARG A 253 -23.54 12.27 21.52
CA ARG A 253 -22.73 11.28 20.80
C ARG A 253 -21.80 11.91 19.73
N SER A 254 -22.24 12.98 19.06
CA SER A 254 -21.46 13.66 18.03
C SER A 254 -20.31 14.51 18.58
N LEU A 255 -20.37 14.94 19.82
CA LEU A 255 -19.32 15.74 20.48
C LEU A 255 -18.07 14.93 20.88
N LYS A 256 -18.02 13.63 20.61
CA LYS A 256 -16.85 12.75 20.92
C LYS A 256 -16.05 12.31 19.69
N ALA A 257 -16.24 12.89 18.53
CA ALA A 257 -15.38 12.63 17.37
C ALA A 257 -14.13 13.54 17.45
N PRO A 258 -12.90 13.00 17.53
CA PRO A 258 -11.71 13.82 17.46
C PRO A 258 -11.57 14.32 16.02
N GLY A 259 -11.56 15.65 15.85
CA GLY A 259 -11.21 16.32 14.61
C GLY A 259 -9.72 16.15 14.33
N GLY A 260 -9.38 15.61 13.20
CA GLY A 260 -7.99 15.52 12.70
C GLY A 260 -7.84 16.43 11.49
N ASP A 261 -7.27 17.61 11.69
CA ASP A 261 -7.08 18.62 10.64
C ASP A 261 -5.64 19.12 10.52
N ASP A 262 -4.65 18.36 11.01
CA ASP A 262 -3.24 18.78 11.02
C ASP A 262 -2.39 18.27 9.84
N ALA A 263 -2.93 17.41 8.95
CA ALA A 263 -2.14 16.83 7.87
C ALA A 263 -1.95 17.76 6.65
N TYR A 264 -2.79 18.79 6.46
CA TYR A 264 -2.73 19.67 5.29
C TYR A 264 -1.69 20.79 5.42
N ALA A 265 -1.34 21.18 6.64
CA ALA A 265 -0.38 22.28 6.88
C ALA A 265 1.08 21.84 6.67
N GLU A 266 1.41 20.59 6.91
CA GLU A 266 2.78 20.05 6.76
C GLU A 266 3.19 19.86 5.28
N GLU A 267 2.24 19.56 4.40
CA GLU A 267 2.48 19.35 2.97
C GLU A 267 2.77 20.65 2.21
N LEU A 268 2.19 21.77 2.64
CA LEU A 268 2.43 23.12 2.06
C LEU A 268 3.77 23.73 2.46
N LEU A 269 4.32 23.37 3.62
CA LEU A 269 5.62 23.84 4.09
C LEU A 269 6.80 23.09 3.43
N ALA A 270 6.61 21.83 3.04
CA ALA A 270 7.64 21.05 2.36
C ALA A 270 7.87 21.46 0.89
N ALA A 271 6.91 22.11 0.25
CA ALA A 271 7.00 22.52 -1.16
C ALA A 271 7.89 23.74 -1.42
N ASN A 272 8.28 24.50 -0.38
CA ASN A 272 8.95 25.81 -0.53
C ASN A 272 10.41 25.87 -0.07
N LEU A 273 11.06 24.75 0.22
CA LEU A 273 12.38 24.75 0.86
C LEU A 273 13.56 24.35 -0.03
N ASN A 274 13.49 24.52 -1.35
CA ASN A 274 14.70 24.30 -2.16
C ASN A 274 14.99 25.47 -3.12
N PRO A 275 15.79 26.48 -2.70
CA PRO A 275 16.12 27.65 -3.53
C PRO A 275 17.19 27.36 -4.61
N PHE A 276 17.73 26.17 -4.70
CA PHE A 276 18.75 25.82 -5.69
C PHE A 276 18.10 25.10 -6.88
N ALA A 277 17.77 25.85 -7.93
CA ALA A 277 17.45 25.29 -9.22
C ALA A 277 18.72 24.59 -9.77
N ARG A 278 18.89 23.31 -9.48
CA ARG A 278 19.85 22.47 -10.22
C ARG A 278 19.40 22.42 -11.67
N LYS A 279 20.33 22.59 -12.61
CA LYS A 279 20.10 22.30 -14.02
C LYS A 279 19.67 20.86 -14.09
N GLN A 280 18.36 20.64 -14.22
CA GLN A 280 17.82 19.29 -14.34
C GLN A 280 18.04 18.86 -15.78
N ASP A 281 18.85 17.84 -15.99
CA ASP A 281 18.80 17.07 -17.22
C ASP A 281 17.34 16.66 -17.45
N LYS A 282 16.89 16.77 -18.71
CA LYS A 282 15.49 16.45 -19.02
C LYS A 282 15.20 15.04 -18.51
N PRO A 283 14.17 14.87 -17.67
CA PRO A 283 13.85 13.58 -17.11
C PRO A 283 13.56 12.58 -18.22
N VAL A 284 14.17 11.40 -18.13
CA VAL A 284 13.84 10.30 -19.01
C VAL A 284 12.42 9.86 -18.72
N ALA A 285 11.54 10.07 -19.67
CA ALA A 285 10.15 9.65 -19.61
C ALA A 285 9.65 9.31 -21.01
N PHE A 286 8.82 8.28 -21.11
CA PHE A 286 8.12 7.94 -22.34
C PHE A 286 6.66 7.62 -22.09
N TRP A 287 5.87 7.75 -23.14
CA TRP A 287 4.45 7.48 -23.17
C TRP A 287 4.07 6.83 -24.50
N SER A 288 3.44 5.64 -24.44
CA SER A 288 3.12 4.87 -25.66
C SER A 288 1.88 5.37 -26.41
N GLY A 289 1.05 6.21 -25.79
CA GLY A 289 -0.33 6.36 -26.23
C GLY A 289 -1.16 5.11 -25.91
N ILE A 290 -2.35 5.04 -26.50
CA ILE A 290 -3.25 3.90 -26.30
C ILE A 290 -2.88 2.79 -27.28
N LEU A 291 -2.52 1.62 -26.74
CA LEU A 291 -2.21 0.40 -27.48
C LEU A 291 -3.40 -0.56 -27.41
N ASN A 292 -3.62 -1.31 -28.48
CA ASN A 292 -4.58 -2.42 -28.47
C ASN A 292 -3.80 -3.72 -28.19
N ALA A 293 -4.10 -4.36 -27.07
CA ALA A 293 -3.61 -5.67 -26.71
C ALA A 293 -4.69 -6.71 -27.02
N ASP A 294 -4.34 -7.76 -27.73
CA ASP A 294 -5.26 -8.81 -28.21
C ASP A 294 -5.08 -10.15 -27.47
N GLY A 295 -4.25 -10.15 -26.41
CA GLY A 295 -3.89 -11.35 -25.67
C GLY A 295 -2.59 -12.00 -26.15
N GLU A 296 -2.04 -11.58 -27.29
CA GLU A 296 -0.76 -12.03 -27.79
C GLU A 296 0.40 -11.20 -27.21
N LEU A 297 1.60 -11.78 -27.27
CA LEU A 297 2.82 -11.09 -26.85
C LEU A 297 3.18 -10.00 -27.88
N ARG A 298 3.23 -8.77 -27.42
CA ARG A 298 3.61 -7.62 -28.23
C ARG A 298 4.77 -6.86 -27.60
N THR A 299 5.43 -6.01 -28.38
CA THR A 299 6.56 -5.21 -27.91
C THR A 299 6.35 -3.74 -28.22
N TYR A 300 6.83 -2.90 -27.30
CA TYR A 300 6.98 -1.47 -27.47
C TYR A 300 8.46 -1.12 -27.30
N ARG A 301 9.00 -0.24 -28.16
CA ARG A 301 10.42 0.13 -28.16
C ARG A 301 10.57 1.59 -27.81
N TYR A 302 11.49 1.87 -26.90
CA TYR A 302 11.85 3.22 -26.50
C TYR A 302 13.37 3.40 -26.61
N LYS A 303 13.83 4.39 -27.36
CA LYS A 303 15.25 4.71 -27.45
C LYS A 303 15.69 5.47 -26.20
N VAL A 304 16.57 4.85 -25.42
CA VAL A 304 17.12 5.46 -24.20
C VAL A 304 18.11 6.55 -24.60
N PRO A 305 18.09 7.75 -23.99
CA PRO A 305 19.10 8.78 -24.24
C PRO A 305 20.52 8.29 -23.89
N GLU A 306 21.49 8.68 -24.68
CA GLU A 306 22.91 8.31 -24.49
C GLU A 306 23.49 8.84 -23.18
N THR A 307 22.96 9.95 -22.68
CA THR A 307 23.41 10.59 -21.44
C THR A 307 22.74 10.07 -20.19
N PHE A 308 21.77 9.15 -20.34
CA PHE A 308 21.03 8.65 -19.19
C PHE A 308 21.70 7.41 -18.59
N SER A 309 21.92 7.45 -17.27
CA SER A 309 22.31 6.31 -16.44
C SER A 309 21.41 6.29 -15.20
N GLY A 310 20.85 5.14 -14.87
CA GLY A 310 19.94 4.99 -13.73
C GLY A 310 18.83 3.99 -14.00
N GLU A 311 17.86 3.92 -13.11
CA GLU A 311 16.77 2.96 -13.21
C GLU A 311 15.51 3.59 -13.84
N ILE A 312 14.95 2.93 -14.84
CA ILE A 312 13.67 3.28 -15.46
C ILE A 312 12.60 2.35 -14.92
N LYS A 313 11.58 2.91 -14.27
CA LYS A 313 10.36 2.19 -13.91
C LYS A 313 9.38 2.25 -15.08
N VAL A 314 9.04 1.08 -15.61
CA VAL A 314 8.03 0.91 -16.66
C VAL A 314 6.73 0.50 -16.01
N MET A 315 5.66 1.16 -16.36
CA MET A 315 4.34 0.97 -15.80
C MET A 315 3.33 0.75 -16.92
N ALA A 316 2.31 -0.06 -16.62
CA ALA A 316 1.25 -0.41 -17.54
C ALA A 316 -0.11 -0.36 -16.84
N VAL A 317 -1.11 0.13 -17.55
CA VAL A 317 -2.52 0.02 -17.17
C VAL A 317 -3.30 -0.52 -18.35
N ALA A 318 -4.12 -1.55 -18.10
CA ALA A 318 -5.02 -2.13 -19.08
C ALA A 318 -6.49 -1.98 -18.65
N VAL A 319 -7.36 -1.75 -19.62
CA VAL A 319 -8.79 -1.55 -19.40
C VAL A 319 -9.57 -2.34 -20.46
N THR A 320 -10.59 -3.05 -20.01
CA THR A 320 -11.62 -3.69 -20.84
C THR A 320 -13.00 -3.13 -20.50
N ALA A 321 -14.08 -3.70 -21.03
CA ALA A 321 -15.44 -3.33 -20.67
C ALA A 321 -15.77 -3.76 -19.23
N GLY A 322 -15.22 -3.09 -18.24
CA GLY A 322 -15.51 -3.30 -16.81
C GLY A 322 -14.47 -4.09 -16.03
N ARG A 323 -13.28 -4.32 -16.60
CA ARG A 323 -12.13 -4.90 -15.90
C ARG A 323 -10.93 -4.00 -16.04
N PHE A 324 -10.05 -4.00 -15.03
CA PHE A 324 -8.87 -3.16 -14.94
C PHE A 324 -7.66 -3.98 -14.53
N GLY A 325 -6.50 -3.58 -15.02
CA GLY A 325 -5.23 -4.16 -14.60
C GLY A 325 -4.16 -3.11 -14.50
N SER A 326 -3.19 -3.34 -13.63
CA SER A 326 -1.95 -2.56 -13.53
C SER A 326 -0.78 -3.50 -13.36
N ALA A 327 0.36 -3.11 -13.93
CA ALA A 327 1.62 -3.82 -13.79
C ALA A 327 2.78 -2.82 -13.79
N GLN A 328 3.89 -3.20 -13.20
CA GLN A 328 5.11 -2.43 -13.21
C GLN A 328 6.33 -3.36 -13.29
N ASN A 329 7.38 -2.86 -13.90
CA ASN A 329 8.68 -3.52 -13.94
C ASN A 329 9.79 -2.47 -13.98
N ARG A 330 11.05 -2.86 -13.85
CA ARG A 330 12.19 -1.96 -13.82
C ARG A 330 13.30 -2.45 -14.72
N ALA A 331 13.97 -1.51 -15.37
CA ALA A 331 15.18 -1.75 -16.16
C ALA A 331 16.29 -0.82 -15.67
N LEU A 332 17.46 -1.39 -15.43
CA LEU A 332 18.67 -0.64 -15.12
C LEU A 332 19.32 -0.18 -16.40
N VAL A 333 19.45 1.13 -16.59
CA VAL A 333 20.25 1.70 -17.69
C VAL A 333 21.65 1.94 -17.17
N ARG A 334 22.60 1.16 -17.67
CA ARG A 334 24.00 1.21 -17.28
C ARG A 334 24.88 0.96 -18.48
N GLY A 335 25.78 1.88 -18.75
CA GLY A 335 26.85 1.71 -19.75
C GLY A 335 28.00 0.86 -19.21
N ASP A 336 28.93 0.56 -20.07
CA ASP A 336 30.20 -0.07 -19.69
C ASP A 336 31.04 0.84 -18.80
N PHE A 337 30.80 2.16 -18.88
CA PHE A 337 31.40 3.19 -18.02
C PHE A 337 30.34 4.15 -17.50
N ALA A 338 30.46 4.54 -16.23
CA ALA A 338 29.69 5.65 -15.67
C ALA A 338 30.53 6.92 -15.71
N LEU A 339 29.95 7.99 -16.26
CA LEU A 339 30.60 9.27 -16.45
C LEU A 339 29.86 10.33 -15.62
N THR A 340 30.57 10.96 -14.70
CA THR A 340 30.01 12.02 -13.84
C THR A 340 30.79 13.32 -14.03
N PRO A 341 30.31 14.26 -14.86
CA PRO A 341 30.97 15.55 -15.04
C PRO A 341 30.73 16.47 -13.86
N SER A 342 31.75 17.26 -13.51
CA SER A 342 31.70 18.29 -12.46
C SER A 342 32.44 19.53 -12.94
N GLY A 343 31.83 20.71 -12.70
CA GLY A 343 32.40 22.01 -13.04
C GLY A 343 31.50 23.15 -12.59
N PRO A 344 31.99 24.41 -12.67
CA PRO A 344 31.18 25.57 -12.32
C PRO A 344 30.02 25.78 -13.28
N PHE A 345 28.87 26.23 -12.78
CA PHE A 345 27.70 26.56 -13.61
C PHE A 345 27.77 27.96 -14.23
N ASN A 346 28.49 28.88 -13.59
CA ASN A 346 28.69 30.25 -14.05
C ASN A 346 30.15 30.61 -13.86
N VAL A 347 30.72 31.25 -14.86
CA VAL A 347 32.08 31.79 -14.86
C VAL A 347 32.08 33.18 -15.45
N SER A 348 33.04 34.03 -15.08
CA SER A 348 33.21 35.37 -15.64
C SER A 348 34.25 35.32 -16.77
N PRO A 349 34.19 36.23 -17.77
CA PRO A 349 35.24 36.37 -18.75
C PRO A 349 36.61 36.54 -18.10
N GLY A 350 37.59 35.78 -18.57
CA GLY A 350 38.95 35.74 -18.03
C GLY A 350 39.20 34.75 -16.89
N ASP A 351 38.16 34.16 -16.31
CA ASP A 351 38.28 33.16 -15.23
C ASP A 351 38.98 31.89 -15.78
N VAL A 352 39.86 31.33 -14.93
CA VAL A 352 40.48 30.01 -15.15
C VAL A 352 39.92 29.07 -14.07
N PHE A 353 39.32 27.98 -14.52
CA PHE A 353 38.62 27.01 -13.63
C PHE A 353 38.94 25.58 -14.04
N ASP A 354 38.75 24.69 -13.09
CA ASP A 354 38.89 23.26 -13.32
C ASP A 354 37.51 22.62 -13.61
N VAL A 355 37.52 21.73 -14.63
CA VAL A 355 36.40 20.84 -14.93
C VAL A 355 36.87 19.40 -14.79
N SER A 356 36.11 18.56 -14.16
CA SER A 356 36.48 17.17 -13.94
C SER A 356 35.44 16.21 -14.47
N LEU A 357 35.90 15.04 -14.88
CA LEU A 357 35.06 13.89 -15.22
C LEU A 357 35.48 12.74 -14.31
N SER A 358 34.58 12.25 -13.46
CA SER A 358 34.78 10.96 -12.80
C SER A 358 34.37 9.85 -13.74
N VAL A 359 35.26 8.88 -13.94
CA VAL A 359 35.07 7.72 -14.83
C VAL A 359 35.10 6.46 -13.99
N ALA A 360 33.99 5.73 -13.93
CA ALA A 360 33.92 4.42 -13.29
C ALA A 360 33.86 3.31 -14.35
N ASN A 361 34.74 2.30 -14.22
CA ASN A 361 34.76 1.13 -15.09
C ASN A 361 33.75 0.09 -14.57
N LEU A 362 32.69 -0.17 -15.33
CA LEU A 362 31.64 -1.14 -15.00
C LEU A 362 31.65 -2.36 -15.93
N VAL A 363 32.70 -2.52 -16.74
CA VAL A 363 32.87 -3.65 -17.65
C VAL A 363 33.19 -4.90 -16.85
N GLU A 364 32.30 -5.88 -16.89
CA GLU A 364 32.48 -7.16 -16.22
C GLU A 364 33.64 -7.95 -16.83
N ASN A 365 34.49 -8.53 -16.00
CA ASN A 365 35.67 -9.26 -16.37
C ASN A 365 36.71 -8.43 -17.19
N SER A 366 36.70 -7.10 -17.03
CA SER A 366 37.73 -6.24 -17.68
C SER A 366 39.11 -6.39 -17.04
N GLY A 367 39.20 -7.00 -15.87
CA GLY A 367 40.46 -7.24 -15.19
C GLY A 367 41.10 -5.99 -14.61
N LYS A 368 42.44 -5.95 -14.62
CA LYS A 368 43.21 -4.82 -14.09
C LYS A 368 43.79 -3.96 -15.22
N ALA A 369 43.91 -2.66 -14.89
CA ALA A 369 44.58 -1.67 -15.76
C ALA A 369 43.93 -1.53 -17.16
N TYR A 370 42.59 -1.45 -17.22
CA TYR A 370 41.87 -1.23 -18.44
C TYR A 370 42.07 0.20 -18.96
N PRO A 371 42.73 0.43 -20.14
CA PRO A 371 43.07 1.75 -20.59
C PRO A 371 41.88 2.43 -21.29
N VAL A 372 41.56 3.64 -20.87
CA VAL A 372 40.53 4.49 -21.45
C VAL A 372 41.09 5.88 -21.75
N LYS A 373 40.74 6.46 -22.86
CA LYS A 373 41.10 7.80 -23.25
C LYS A 373 39.92 8.73 -23.06
N VAL A 374 40.15 9.79 -22.30
CA VAL A 374 39.18 10.88 -22.08
C VAL A 374 39.64 12.10 -22.85
N SER A 375 38.78 12.67 -23.69
CA SER A 375 39.03 13.94 -24.38
C SER A 375 37.94 14.96 -24.02
N LEU A 376 38.35 16.23 -23.96
CA LEU A 376 37.48 17.38 -23.72
C LEU A 376 37.41 18.25 -24.98
N GLN A 377 36.21 18.61 -25.39
CA GLN A 377 35.95 19.61 -26.42
C GLN A 377 35.16 20.77 -25.83
N THR A 378 35.44 21.98 -26.30
CA THR A 378 34.79 23.21 -25.86
C THR A 378 34.19 23.99 -27.01
N THR A 379 33.15 24.77 -26.74
CA THR A 379 32.68 25.80 -27.66
C THR A 379 33.68 26.99 -27.73
N PRO A 380 33.61 27.86 -28.78
CA PRO A 380 34.60 28.93 -28.98
C PRO A 380 34.78 29.91 -27.82
N GLY A 381 33.80 30.09 -26.95
CA GLY A 381 33.94 30.97 -25.76
C GLY A 381 34.77 30.37 -24.63
N LEU A 382 35.30 29.17 -24.78
CA LEU A 382 36.12 28.49 -23.77
C LEU A 382 37.44 27.99 -24.43
N GLU A 383 38.55 28.12 -23.71
CA GLU A 383 39.88 27.65 -24.16
C GLU A 383 40.43 26.64 -23.16
N ILE A 384 40.85 25.45 -23.66
CA ILE A 384 41.49 24.43 -22.81
C ILE A 384 42.94 24.84 -22.56
N GLN A 385 43.32 24.88 -21.28
CA GLN A 385 44.67 25.25 -20.83
C GLN A 385 45.51 23.96 -20.66
N GLY A 386 46.22 23.53 -21.70
CA GLY A 386 47.05 22.31 -21.68
C GLY A 386 46.54 21.23 -22.63
N SER A 387 46.66 19.97 -22.24
CA SER A 387 46.18 18.85 -23.04
C SER A 387 44.68 18.73 -22.98
N ASP A 388 44.06 18.54 -24.15
CA ASP A 388 42.64 18.22 -24.31
C ASP A 388 42.33 16.72 -24.19
N GLU A 389 43.37 15.88 -24.00
CA GLU A 389 43.25 14.43 -23.87
C GLU A 389 44.07 13.90 -22.69
N THR A 390 43.54 12.87 -22.03
CA THR A 390 44.23 12.14 -20.95
C THR A 390 43.87 10.67 -21.03
N VAL A 391 44.84 9.81 -20.73
CA VAL A 391 44.63 8.36 -20.64
C VAL A 391 44.57 7.96 -19.17
N LEU A 392 43.51 7.26 -18.82
CA LEU A 392 43.33 6.60 -17.51
C LEU A 392 43.51 5.10 -17.67
N THR A 393 44.01 4.46 -16.64
CA THR A 393 43.94 3.00 -16.47
C THR A 393 43.09 2.70 -15.25
N LEU A 394 42.04 1.92 -15.44
CA LEU A 394 41.06 1.61 -14.38
C LEU A 394 40.97 0.10 -14.18
N ASP A 395 41.01 -0.33 -12.94
CA ASP A 395 40.66 -1.70 -12.60
C ASP A 395 39.13 -1.92 -12.73
N GLU A 396 38.69 -3.16 -12.73
CA GLU A 396 37.26 -3.47 -12.70
C GLU A 396 36.61 -2.87 -11.44
N GLN A 397 35.48 -2.17 -11.60
CA GLN A 397 34.76 -1.43 -10.56
C GLN A 397 35.56 -0.27 -9.92
N GLU A 398 36.65 0.14 -10.53
CA GLU A 398 37.40 1.31 -10.08
C GLU A 398 36.83 2.60 -10.68
N GLU A 399 36.87 3.67 -9.88
CA GLU A 399 36.50 5.02 -10.27
C GLU A 399 37.69 5.96 -10.07
N ALA A 400 38.01 6.76 -11.10
CA ALA A 400 39.04 7.78 -11.01
C ALA A 400 38.62 9.08 -11.70
N PRO A 401 38.97 10.25 -11.14
CA PRO A 401 38.70 11.54 -11.76
C PRO A 401 39.80 11.94 -12.76
N VAL A 402 39.38 12.59 -13.85
CA VAL A 402 40.23 13.36 -14.77
C VAL A 402 39.87 14.83 -14.65
N THR A 403 40.85 15.70 -14.55
CA THR A 403 40.63 17.15 -14.43
C THR A 403 41.30 17.87 -15.61
N PHE A 404 40.57 18.78 -16.23
CA PHE A 404 41.04 19.68 -17.27
C PHE A 404 40.92 21.12 -16.78
N LYS A 405 41.88 21.96 -17.15
CA LYS A 405 41.87 23.36 -16.86
C LYS A 405 41.35 24.16 -18.05
N VAL A 406 40.36 25.01 -17.83
CA VAL A 406 39.68 25.76 -18.87
C VAL A 406 39.66 27.25 -18.53
N LYS A 407 39.83 28.10 -19.54
CA LYS A 407 39.74 29.55 -19.41
C LYS A 407 38.50 30.05 -20.16
N ALA A 408 37.73 30.91 -19.50
CA ALA A 408 36.61 31.62 -20.13
C ALA A 408 37.15 32.79 -20.96
N LEU A 409 36.73 32.88 -22.22
CA LEU A 409 37.05 34.01 -23.11
C LEU A 409 35.98 35.11 -23.01
N ASP A 410 36.13 36.20 -23.77
CA ASP A 410 35.25 37.36 -23.67
C ASP A 410 33.89 37.19 -24.36
N GLU A 411 33.51 35.97 -24.71
CA GLU A 411 32.19 35.65 -25.29
C GLU A 411 31.17 35.38 -24.17
N LEU A 412 30.12 36.21 -24.12
CA LEU A 412 29.00 36.03 -23.19
C LEU A 412 27.95 35.07 -23.77
N GLY A 413 27.48 34.15 -22.98
CA GLY A 413 26.43 33.22 -23.38
C GLY A 413 26.61 31.84 -22.79
N ALA A 414 25.73 30.92 -23.17
CA ALA A 414 25.84 29.51 -22.77
C ALA A 414 26.99 28.83 -23.54
N GLN A 415 27.95 28.31 -22.81
CA GLN A 415 29.08 27.53 -23.36
C GLN A 415 28.88 26.04 -23.01
N THR A 416 29.39 25.19 -23.90
CA THR A 416 29.25 23.73 -23.75
C THR A 416 30.62 23.07 -23.64
N LEU A 417 30.76 22.20 -22.69
CA LEU A 417 31.88 21.29 -22.48
C LEU A 417 31.45 19.88 -22.86
N THR A 418 32.14 19.22 -23.78
CA THR A 418 31.80 17.86 -24.20
C THR A 418 32.97 16.93 -23.87
N PHE A 419 32.72 16.02 -22.93
CA PHE A 419 33.65 14.93 -22.61
C PHE A 419 33.35 13.74 -23.52
N THR A 420 34.38 13.17 -24.13
CA THR A 420 34.29 11.94 -24.91
C THR A 420 35.23 10.90 -24.32
N LEU A 421 34.69 9.70 -24.08
CA LEU A 421 35.47 8.55 -23.65
C LEU A 421 35.62 7.58 -24.81
N SER A 422 36.83 7.15 -25.06
CA SER A 422 37.14 6.13 -26.08
C SER A 422 38.01 5.02 -25.49
N LEU A 423 37.75 3.79 -25.96
CA LEU A 423 38.52 2.63 -25.57
C LEU A 423 39.82 2.60 -26.40
N ILE A 424 40.94 2.33 -25.72
CA ILE A 424 42.21 2.10 -26.39
C ILE A 424 42.34 0.58 -26.60
N HIS A 425 42.12 0.11 -27.82
CA HIS A 425 42.47 -1.26 -28.18
C HIS A 425 43.99 -1.38 -28.34
N ILE A 426 44.59 -2.12 -27.44
CA ILE A 426 46.01 -2.51 -27.58
C ILE A 426 46.12 -3.74 -28.48
#